data_b1257e35e12cf244082d9b9214a95780
#
_entry.id   b1257e35e12cf244082d9b9214a95780
#
_cell.length_a   1.000
_cell.length_b   1.000
_cell.length_c   1.000
_cell.angle_alpha   90.00
_cell.angle_beta   90.00
_cell.angle_gamma   90.00
#
_symmetry.space_group_name_H-M   'P 1'
#
loop_
_entity.id
_entity.type
_entity.pdbx_description
1 polymer ?
#
loop_
_entity_poly.entity_id
_entity_poly.type
_entity_poly.pdbx_seq_one_letter_code
_entity_poly.pdbx_strand_id
1 'polypeptide(L)'
;MSKSHTYVLGINAYDHDVAACLLRDGAIAFAIAKERINRHKHSTGFYHDVIDYCLRAEGITLDDVDLVVRNCYVLPVGELERRLTYQDVPEILPPKERKLAPEYPLFRSRSGKVVDISHHVAHAYSAFAVCPFKEGALMVVDGVGSYAADIAEEGHRIDNLSPLARESESYYRFEGSTLEPLKKVWLEPVTGFLADEFFNMNGLGALYSRVSSYIFSDWNKCGEVMGLAPYGRANQFKSLVAFANGSLDVPEWTEAFDQPYLPEDEKWESSPGMQHWQDLAWRVQDDTERVLIERAIWLRETTGAKNLCIAGGVGLNCVANGRIVREAGFDNVWIQPAAGDDGIAIGCAYYGHLAIHNKPRSFVMEHAFLGAPYSDRDVEAAAKKWFVTVKTCHAPDDDITAETARVLAEEKVVGWFQGGSEFGPRALGNRSILADPRKAAMKDLLNARVKHRQAFRPFAPIVLAERAAEVFEGDEDSPFMLLAKRVRPEWKERIPAIVHVDGTARVQTVRREHNERLYRLLLEFEKLTGVPVLLNTSFNIRGEPIVETPADAMKCFLSTGIDYLAMHDLLVGKSRYHRLFYPVMKWGSDVATMIKVGTGTDLSRGEA
;
A
#
# COMPACT_ATOMS: atom_id res chain seq x y z
N MET A 1 -33.53 23.22 7.64
CA MET A 1 -33.62 21.79 7.90
C MET A 1 -32.28 21.37 8.49
N SER A 2 -32.24 20.68 9.64
CA SER A 2 -30.98 20.12 10.14
C SER A 2 -30.47 19.11 9.12
N LYS A 3 -29.18 19.22 8.75
CA LYS A 3 -28.53 18.17 7.92
C LYS A 3 -28.72 16.82 8.60
N SER A 4 -29.04 15.80 7.82
CA SER A 4 -29.25 14.44 8.36
C SER A 4 -27.95 13.77 8.82
N HIS A 5 -26.82 14.17 8.23
CA HIS A 5 -25.49 13.60 8.47
C HIS A 5 -24.40 14.69 8.52
N THR A 6 -23.30 14.37 9.21
CA THR A 6 -22.08 15.19 9.22
C THR A 6 -21.02 14.52 8.34
N TYR A 7 -20.49 15.26 7.37
CA TYR A 7 -19.48 14.77 6.44
C TYR A 7 -18.14 15.47 6.64
N VAL A 8 -17.07 14.71 6.76
CA VAL A 8 -15.68 15.18 6.79
C VAL A 8 -14.90 14.53 5.65
N LEU A 9 -14.26 15.36 4.83
CA LEU A 9 -13.43 14.91 3.72
C LEU A 9 -11.96 15.10 4.06
N GLY A 10 -11.18 14.03 4.05
CA GLY A 10 -9.73 14.03 4.20
C GLY A 10 -9.04 13.82 2.86
N ILE A 11 -7.92 14.51 2.63
CA ILE A 11 -7.22 14.48 1.34
C ILE A 11 -5.70 14.46 1.58
N ASN A 12 -5.01 13.51 0.93
CA ASN A 12 -3.59 13.61 0.62
C ASN A 12 -3.45 14.23 -0.78
N ALA A 13 -2.76 15.36 -0.92
CA ALA A 13 -2.83 16.22 -2.08
C ALA A 13 -1.48 16.43 -2.78
N TYR A 14 -1.50 16.54 -4.09
CA TYR A 14 -0.46 16.98 -5.02
C TYR A 14 0.77 16.11 -5.19
N ASP A 15 1.34 15.63 -4.12
CA ASP A 15 2.53 14.80 -4.16
C ASP A 15 2.20 13.34 -4.50
N HIS A 16 3.10 12.40 -4.24
CA HIS A 16 2.79 11.00 -4.50
C HIS A 16 1.64 10.48 -3.63
N ASP A 17 0.98 9.42 -4.10
CA ASP A 17 -0.10 8.72 -3.42
C ASP A 17 -1.32 9.60 -3.07
N VAL A 18 -1.68 10.51 -4.00
CA VAL A 18 -2.90 11.32 -3.87
C VAL A 18 -4.11 10.43 -3.57
N ALA A 19 -4.87 10.77 -2.53
CA ALA A 19 -5.98 9.97 -2.04
C ALA A 19 -7.06 10.84 -1.39
N ALA A 20 -8.29 10.32 -1.28
CA ALA A 20 -9.37 10.92 -0.50
C ALA A 20 -10.07 9.88 0.38
N CYS A 21 -10.56 10.35 1.52
CA CYS A 21 -11.38 9.61 2.46
C CYS A 21 -12.58 10.46 2.89
N LEU A 22 -13.79 9.93 2.75
CA LEU A 22 -15.03 10.58 3.20
C LEU A 22 -15.55 9.88 4.44
N LEU A 23 -15.70 10.62 5.53
CA LEU A 23 -16.44 10.17 6.72
C LEU A 23 -17.89 10.62 6.66
N ARG A 24 -18.78 9.74 7.09
CA ARG A 24 -20.16 10.02 7.43
C ARG A 24 -20.39 9.68 8.90
N ASP A 25 -20.73 10.68 9.71
CA ASP A 25 -20.98 10.53 11.16
C ASP A 25 -19.83 9.83 11.93
N GLY A 26 -18.59 10.01 11.46
CA GLY A 26 -17.39 9.41 12.05
C GLY A 26 -17.03 8.00 11.59
N ALA A 27 -17.84 7.37 10.72
CA ALA A 27 -17.49 6.14 10.03
C ALA A 27 -16.95 6.44 8.63
N ILE A 28 -15.98 5.64 8.15
CA ILE A 28 -15.49 5.76 6.78
C ILE A 28 -16.62 5.28 5.84
N ALA A 29 -17.13 6.21 5.02
CA ALA A 29 -18.09 5.87 3.96
C ALA A 29 -17.34 5.31 2.75
N PHE A 30 -16.34 6.05 2.24
CA PHE A 30 -15.51 5.63 1.12
C PHE A 30 -14.11 6.20 1.22
N ALA A 31 -13.12 5.47 0.69
CA ALA A 31 -11.76 5.96 0.47
C ALA A 31 -11.18 5.38 -0.82
N ILE A 32 -10.39 6.19 -1.55
CA ILE A 32 -9.77 5.80 -2.81
C ILE A 32 -8.42 6.52 -3.02
N ALA A 33 -7.43 5.81 -3.55
CA ALA A 33 -6.20 6.40 -4.05
C ALA A 33 -6.32 6.72 -5.55
N LYS A 34 -5.75 7.83 -5.98
CA LYS A 34 -5.78 8.33 -7.37
C LYS A 34 -5.24 7.31 -8.36
N GLU A 35 -4.22 6.56 -7.98
CA GLU A 35 -3.65 5.49 -8.81
C GLU A 35 -4.70 4.47 -9.27
N ARG A 36 -5.71 4.19 -8.42
CA ARG A 36 -6.79 3.25 -8.76
C ARG A 36 -7.69 3.79 -9.88
N ILE A 37 -7.85 5.12 -9.97
CA ILE A 37 -8.70 5.80 -10.95
C ILE A 37 -7.94 5.98 -12.28
N ASN A 38 -6.76 6.58 -12.24
CA ASN A 38 -6.00 6.95 -13.46
C ASN A 38 -5.04 5.87 -13.97
N ARG A 39 -4.89 4.77 -13.24
CA ARG A 39 -4.05 3.61 -13.55
C ARG A 39 -2.53 3.90 -13.58
N HIS A 40 -2.08 4.93 -12.87
CA HIS A 40 -0.67 5.27 -12.68
C HIS A 40 -0.28 5.12 -11.21
N LYS A 41 0.70 4.29 -10.91
CA LYS A 41 1.20 4.10 -9.53
C LYS A 41 1.75 5.38 -8.95
N HIS A 42 1.57 5.53 -7.63
CA HIS A 42 2.07 6.69 -6.88
C HIS A 42 1.69 8.02 -7.53
N SER A 43 0.43 8.11 -7.98
CA SER A 43 -0.08 9.26 -8.73
C SER A 43 0.01 10.55 -7.95
N THR A 44 0.52 11.56 -8.63
CA THR A 44 0.68 12.95 -8.18
C THR A 44 -0.39 13.86 -8.77
N GLY A 45 -0.39 15.13 -8.40
CA GLY A 45 -1.15 16.20 -9.03
C GLY A 45 -2.49 16.49 -8.36
N PHE A 46 -3.47 16.99 -9.12
CA PHE A 46 -4.77 17.37 -8.59
C PHE A 46 -5.55 16.20 -8.00
N TYR A 47 -6.37 16.49 -7.00
CA TYR A 47 -7.13 15.54 -6.19
C TYR A 47 -8.66 15.58 -6.44
N HIS A 48 -9.12 16.27 -7.49
CA HIS A 48 -10.56 16.41 -7.80
C HIS A 48 -11.21 15.06 -8.15
N ASP A 49 -10.52 14.18 -8.85
CA ASP A 49 -11.01 12.86 -9.27
C ASP A 49 -11.27 11.91 -8.09
N VAL A 50 -10.42 11.94 -7.06
CA VAL A 50 -10.62 11.14 -5.84
C VAL A 50 -11.76 11.70 -4.98
N ILE A 51 -11.92 13.02 -4.95
CA ILE A 51 -13.07 13.66 -4.30
C ILE A 51 -14.36 13.27 -5.01
N ASP A 52 -14.42 13.47 -6.33
CA ASP A 52 -15.60 13.14 -7.14
C ASP A 52 -15.99 11.68 -7.01
N TYR A 53 -15.02 10.78 -6.87
CA TYR A 53 -15.27 9.37 -6.61
C TYR A 53 -16.03 9.17 -5.30
N CYS A 54 -15.51 9.70 -4.19
CA CYS A 54 -16.13 9.55 -2.87
C CYS A 54 -17.52 10.18 -2.80
N LEU A 55 -17.68 11.40 -3.34
CA LEU A 55 -18.95 12.13 -3.34
C LEU A 55 -20.03 11.40 -4.17
N ARG A 56 -19.67 10.92 -5.37
CA ARG A 56 -20.59 10.14 -6.21
C ARG A 56 -20.97 8.80 -5.58
N ALA A 57 -20.03 8.12 -4.92
CA ALA A 57 -20.30 6.86 -4.25
C ALA A 57 -21.29 7.03 -3.10
N GLU A 58 -21.23 8.14 -2.37
CA GLU A 58 -22.15 8.47 -1.28
C GLU A 58 -23.45 9.14 -1.79
N GLY A 59 -23.49 9.63 -3.03
CA GLY A 59 -24.63 10.29 -3.62
C GLY A 59 -24.84 11.73 -3.12
N ILE A 60 -23.75 12.42 -2.75
CA ILE A 60 -23.73 13.80 -2.26
C ILE A 60 -22.90 14.73 -3.15
N THR A 61 -22.94 16.00 -2.85
CA THR A 61 -22.13 17.04 -3.49
C THR A 61 -21.12 17.63 -2.50
N LEU A 62 -20.18 18.41 -3.00
CA LEU A 62 -19.19 19.09 -2.14
C LEU A 62 -19.85 20.11 -1.19
N ASP A 63 -21.05 20.61 -1.52
CA ASP A 63 -21.81 21.53 -0.64
C ASP A 63 -22.36 20.85 0.62
N ASP A 64 -22.50 19.52 0.57
CA ASP A 64 -22.94 18.73 1.71
C ASP A 64 -21.81 18.45 2.71
N VAL A 65 -20.54 18.60 2.29
CA VAL A 65 -19.36 18.40 3.14
C VAL A 65 -19.23 19.54 4.15
N ASP A 66 -19.09 19.19 5.43
CA ASP A 66 -19.01 20.17 6.53
C ASP A 66 -17.60 20.70 6.72
N LEU A 67 -16.59 19.82 6.52
CA LEU A 67 -15.17 20.14 6.74
C LEU A 67 -14.31 19.35 5.75
N VAL A 68 -13.29 20.01 5.21
CA VAL A 68 -12.22 19.42 4.41
C VAL A 68 -10.89 19.58 5.16
N VAL A 69 -10.17 18.49 5.35
CA VAL A 69 -8.82 18.50 5.95
C VAL A 69 -7.85 17.92 4.94
N ARG A 70 -6.72 18.61 4.73
CA ARG A 70 -5.76 18.27 3.69
C ARG A 70 -4.34 18.17 4.24
N ASN A 71 -3.53 17.39 3.56
CA ASN A 71 -2.09 17.33 3.73
C ASN A 71 -1.37 17.34 2.39
N CYS A 72 -0.18 17.92 2.38
CA CYS A 72 0.86 17.73 1.40
C CYS A 72 2.19 17.81 2.15
N TYR A 73 3.09 16.86 1.95
CA TYR A 73 4.32 16.83 2.74
C TYR A 73 5.33 17.91 2.31
N VAL A 74 5.24 18.42 1.07
CA VAL A 74 6.19 19.41 0.54
C VAL A 74 5.94 20.81 1.11
N LEU A 75 4.66 21.24 1.16
CA LEU A 75 4.24 22.56 1.65
C LEU A 75 2.79 22.45 2.13
N PRO A 76 2.35 23.35 3.04
CA PRO A 76 0.92 23.50 3.32
C PRO A 76 0.12 23.68 2.04
N VAL A 77 -0.97 22.94 1.88
CA VAL A 77 -1.71 22.86 0.61
C VAL A 77 -2.17 24.22 0.13
N GLY A 78 -2.64 25.09 1.04
CA GLY A 78 -3.06 26.44 0.69
C GLY A 78 -1.92 27.31 0.16
N GLU A 79 -0.70 27.14 0.66
CA GLU A 79 0.49 27.84 0.13
C GLU A 79 0.88 27.28 -1.24
N LEU A 80 0.89 25.96 -1.38
CA LEU A 80 1.16 25.30 -2.65
C LEU A 80 0.17 25.74 -3.74
N GLU A 81 -1.14 25.76 -3.44
CA GLU A 81 -2.16 26.21 -4.38
C GLU A 81 -1.98 27.69 -4.78
N ARG A 82 -1.55 28.54 -3.84
CA ARG A 82 -1.22 29.92 -4.15
C ARG A 82 -0.02 30.03 -5.11
N ARG A 83 1.01 29.20 -4.91
CA ARG A 83 2.19 29.14 -5.80
C ARG A 83 1.85 28.58 -7.17
N LEU A 84 1.02 27.53 -7.24
CA LEU A 84 0.56 26.95 -8.51
C LEU A 84 -0.08 27.97 -9.45
N THR A 85 -0.73 29.01 -8.90
CA THR A 85 -1.28 30.09 -9.73
C THR A 85 -0.24 30.97 -10.41
N TYR A 86 1.00 30.97 -9.90
CA TYR A 86 2.12 31.75 -10.44
C TYR A 86 3.07 30.88 -11.28
N GLN A 87 2.72 29.61 -11.55
CA GLN A 87 3.54 28.65 -12.32
C GLN A 87 4.89 28.31 -11.66
N ASP A 88 5.04 28.52 -10.36
CA ASP A 88 6.32 28.39 -9.67
C ASP A 88 6.61 26.97 -9.13
N VAL A 89 5.71 25.99 -9.33
CA VAL A 89 5.90 24.61 -8.86
C VAL A 89 5.70 23.61 -10.01
N PRO A 90 6.59 23.65 -11.04
CA PRO A 90 6.40 22.81 -12.23
C PRO A 90 6.64 21.32 -11.98
N GLU A 91 7.29 20.95 -10.87
CA GLU A 91 7.72 19.57 -10.59
C GLU A 91 6.62 18.70 -9.98
N ILE A 92 5.71 19.31 -9.22
CA ILE A 92 4.64 18.61 -8.48
C ILE A 92 3.45 18.22 -9.36
N LEU A 93 3.20 18.96 -10.44
CA LEU A 93 2.08 18.68 -11.35
C LEU A 93 2.55 17.99 -12.62
N PRO A 94 1.91 16.89 -13.03
CA PRO A 94 2.11 16.32 -14.35
C PRO A 94 1.91 17.37 -15.46
N PRO A 95 2.64 17.30 -16.59
CA PRO A 95 2.60 18.33 -17.65
C PRO A 95 1.20 18.71 -18.15
N LYS A 96 0.27 17.74 -18.16
CA LYS A 96 -1.13 17.98 -18.57
C LYS A 96 -1.88 18.84 -17.55
N GLU A 97 -1.68 18.60 -16.27
CA GLU A 97 -2.36 19.30 -15.18
C GLU A 97 -1.78 20.71 -14.94
N ARG A 98 -0.50 20.94 -15.24
CA ARG A 98 0.13 22.27 -15.14
C ARG A 98 -0.59 23.35 -15.96
N LYS A 99 -1.13 22.98 -17.13
CA LYS A 99 -1.90 23.88 -18.00
C LYS A 99 -3.27 24.24 -17.41
N LEU A 100 -3.80 23.39 -16.54
CA LEU A 100 -5.13 23.52 -15.94
C LEU A 100 -5.08 24.19 -14.56
N ALA A 101 -3.89 24.32 -13.95
CA ALA A 101 -3.71 24.85 -12.59
C ALA A 101 -4.44 26.18 -12.31
N PRO A 102 -4.44 27.18 -13.22
CA PRO A 102 -5.20 28.43 -13.00
C PRO A 102 -6.71 28.26 -13.02
N GLU A 103 -7.22 27.21 -13.63
CA GLU A 103 -8.65 26.96 -13.86
C GLU A 103 -9.30 26.08 -12.79
N TYR A 104 -8.49 25.50 -11.86
CA TYR A 104 -8.98 24.64 -10.79
C TYR A 104 -8.90 25.28 -9.40
N PRO A 105 -9.82 26.21 -9.05
CA PRO A 105 -9.86 26.80 -7.71
C PRO A 105 -10.70 25.95 -6.75
N LEU A 106 -10.35 24.67 -6.53
CA LEU A 106 -11.22 23.71 -5.81
C LEU A 106 -11.71 24.22 -4.46
N PHE A 107 -10.90 25.02 -3.74
CA PHE A 107 -11.29 25.48 -2.41
C PHE A 107 -11.06 27.00 -2.17
N ARG A 108 -10.66 27.79 -3.16
CA ARG A 108 -10.31 29.22 -3.00
C ARG A 108 -11.41 30.09 -2.40
N SER A 109 -12.68 29.73 -2.58
CA SER A 109 -13.83 30.50 -2.11
C SER A 109 -14.44 29.99 -0.81
N ARG A 110 -13.90 28.96 -0.18
CA ARG A 110 -14.51 28.29 0.98
C ARG A 110 -13.73 28.53 2.26
N SER A 111 -13.44 29.80 2.58
CA SER A 111 -12.81 30.16 3.86
C SER A 111 -13.60 29.58 5.06
N GLY A 112 -12.90 28.93 5.99
CA GLY A 112 -13.48 28.37 7.22
C GLY A 112 -13.94 26.90 7.15
N LYS A 113 -13.94 26.27 5.97
CA LYS A 113 -14.27 24.85 5.80
C LYS A 113 -13.08 23.99 5.36
N VAL A 114 -11.89 24.56 5.25
CA VAL A 114 -10.68 23.86 4.80
C VAL A 114 -9.56 24.10 5.80
N VAL A 115 -8.92 23.02 6.22
CA VAL A 115 -7.80 23.02 7.17
C VAL A 115 -6.67 22.20 6.58
N ASP A 116 -5.44 22.68 6.69
CA ASP A 116 -4.23 21.95 6.32
C ASP A 116 -3.53 21.49 7.61
N ILE A 117 -3.03 20.24 7.64
CA ILE A 117 -2.33 19.64 8.78
C ILE A 117 -0.99 19.06 8.38
N SER A 118 -0.09 18.84 9.35
CA SER A 118 1.22 18.24 9.13
C SER A 118 1.14 16.75 8.79
N HIS A 119 2.19 16.25 8.16
CA HIS A 119 2.27 14.91 7.61
C HIS A 119 2.20 13.82 8.68
N HIS A 120 3.05 13.90 9.71
CA HIS A 120 3.07 12.88 10.75
C HIS A 120 1.83 12.91 11.66
N VAL A 121 1.20 14.07 11.85
CA VAL A 121 -0.10 14.13 12.53
C VAL A 121 -1.17 13.40 11.72
N ALA A 122 -1.18 13.59 10.40
CA ALA A 122 -2.11 12.86 9.54
C ALA A 122 -1.86 11.33 9.61
N HIS A 123 -0.62 10.88 9.54
CA HIS A 123 -0.29 9.46 9.79
C HIS A 123 -0.76 8.97 11.16
N ALA A 124 -0.54 9.75 12.20
CA ALA A 124 -0.94 9.37 13.55
C ALA A 124 -2.45 9.17 13.67
N TYR A 125 -3.23 10.14 13.15
CA TYR A 125 -4.69 10.04 13.12
C TYR A 125 -5.20 8.91 12.23
N SER A 126 -4.49 8.54 11.17
CA SER A 126 -4.86 7.41 10.32
C SER A 126 -4.83 6.08 11.06
N ALA A 127 -3.99 5.96 12.08
CA ALA A 127 -3.82 4.73 12.86
C ALA A 127 -4.66 4.73 14.14
N PHE A 128 -4.38 5.63 15.09
CA PHE A 128 -5.05 5.54 16.39
C PHE A 128 -6.56 5.75 16.32
N ALA A 129 -7.02 6.54 15.36
CA ALA A 129 -8.44 6.85 15.26
C ALA A 129 -9.31 5.64 14.89
N VAL A 130 -8.76 4.66 14.20
CA VAL A 130 -9.48 3.50 13.67
C VAL A 130 -9.01 2.17 14.24
N CYS A 131 -7.99 2.15 15.11
CA CYS A 131 -7.53 0.93 15.75
C CYS A 131 -8.55 0.39 16.77
N PRO A 132 -8.49 -0.91 17.15
CA PRO A 132 -9.43 -1.49 18.10
C PRO A 132 -9.15 -1.11 19.55
N PHE A 133 -8.06 -0.38 19.86
CA PHE A 133 -7.62 -0.10 21.22
C PHE A 133 -8.19 1.21 21.74
N LYS A 134 -8.59 1.26 23.00
CA LYS A 134 -9.03 2.50 23.67
C LYS A 134 -7.85 3.39 24.07
N GLU A 135 -6.70 2.78 24.37
CA GLU A 135 -5.47 3.43 24.79
C GLU A 135 -4.27 2.68 24.25
N GLY A 136 -3.15 3.36 24.11
CA GLY A 136 -1.92 2.74 23.63
C GLY A 136 -0.82 3.73 23.35
N ALA A 137 0.26 3.19 22.82
CA ALA A 137 1.36 3.92 22.20
C ALA A 137 1.21 3.92 20.68
N LEU A 138 1.73 4.95 20.04
CA LEU A 138 1.72 5.05 18.57
C LEU A 138 3.11 5.45 18.07
N MET A 139 3.57 4.75 17.06
CA MET A 139 4.82 5.00 16.35
C MET A 139 4.52 5.34 14.89
N VAL A 140 4.94 6.52 14.44
CA VAL A 140 4.96 6.94 13.04
C VAL A 140 6.42 6.94 12.60
N VAL A 141 6.77 6.13 11.60
CA VAL A 141 8.11 6.10 11.00
C VAL A 141 7.96 6.15 9.49
N ASP A 142 8.53 7.19 8.90
CA ASP A 142 8.33 7.47 7.49
C ASP A 142 9.64 7.80 6.77
N GLY A 143 9.56 8.01 5.44
CA GLY A 143 10.68 8.48 4.64
C GLY A 143 11.05 9.90 4.99
N VAL A 144 10.10 10.78 4.82
CA VAL A 144 10.23 12.24 5.02
C VAL A 144 8.84 12.84 5.26
N GLY A 145 8.66 13.59 6.36
CA GLY A 145 7.41 14.31 6.64
C GLY A 145 7.48 15.82 6.38
N SER A 146 6.67 16.60 7.06
CA SER A 146 6.59 18.07 6.93
C SER A 146 7.85 18.77 7.41
N TYR A 147 8.10 19.97 6.88
CA TYR A 147 9.12 20.86 7.42
C TYR A 147 8.77 21.34 8.82
N ALA A 148 9.80 21.50 9.65
CA ALA A 148 9.65 21.98 11.02
C ALA A 148 8.93 23.33 11.11
N ALA A 149 9.14 24.21 10.13
CA ALA A 149 8.48 25.51 10.05
C ALA A 149 6.97 25.45 9.77
N ASP A 150 6.46 24.33 9.25
CA ASP A 150 5.07 24.16 8.79
C ASP A 150 4.19 23.45 9.81
N ILE A 151 4.76 23.03 10.96
CA ILE A 151 4.02 22.32 12.00
C ILE A 151 3.47 23.31 13.03
N ALA A 152 2.16 23.44 13.05
CA ALA A 152 1.47 24.36 13.97
C ALA A 152 0.62 23.65 15.02
N GLU A 153 0.06 22.49 14.70
CA GLU A 153 -1.01 21.86 15.48
C GLU A 153 -0.55 21.15 16.76
N GLU A 154 0.72 20.85 16.90
CA GLU A 154 1.24 20.12 18.08
C GLU A 154 1.77 21.02 19.18
N GLY A 155 1.77 22.34 18.98
CA GLY A 155 2.25 23.29 20.00
C GLY A 155 3.75 23.14 20.35
N HIS A 156 4.50 22.35 19.58
CA HIS A 156 5.94 22.19 19.78
C HIS A 156 6.67 23.45 19.36
N ARG A 157 7.28 24.14 20.33
CA ARG A 157 8.35 25.10 20.01
C ARG A 157 9.57 24.32 19.56
N ILE A 158 9.87 24.47 18.29
CA ILE A 158 11.05 23.89 17.66
C ILE A 158 12.18 24.92 17.81
N ASP A 159 12.63 25.10 19.05
CA ASP A 159 13.77 25.97 19.33
C ASP A 159 15.05 25.28 18.83
N ASN A 160 15.81 25.99 17.97
CA ASN A 160 17.13 25.58 17.42
C ASN A 160 17.16 24.56 16.28
N LEU A 161 16.06 24.24 15.62
CA LEU A 161 16.09 23.46 14.39
C LEU A 161 16.25 24.36 13.16
N SER A 162 16.92 23.82 12.13
CA SER A 162 16.89 24.43 10.81
C SER A 162 15.46 24.53 10.29
N PRO A 163 15.04 25.63 9.64
CA PRO A 163 13.75 25.69 8.93
C PRO A 163 13.59 24.60 7.86
N LEU A 164 14.69 24.00 7.40
CA LEU A 164 14.73 22.89 6.43
C LEU A 164 14.70 21.52 7.10
N ALA A 165 14.69 21.43 8.43
CA ALA A 165 14.55 20.17 9.14
C ALA A 165 13.15 19.57 8.85
N ARG A 166 13.11 18.24 8.67
CA ARG A 166 11.88 17.52 8.32
C ARG A 166 11.59 16.39 9.32
N GLU A 167 10.32 16.06 9.48
CA GLU A 167 9.90 14.91 10.30
C GLU A 167 10.44 13.60 9.71
N SER A 168 10.92 12.70 10.58
CA SER A 168 11.32 11.33 10.25
C SER A 168 10.60 10.29 11.07
N GLU A 169 10.54 10.54 12.38
CA GLU A 169 9.86 9.66 13.34
C GLU A 169 9.03 10.52 14.30
N SER A 170 7.83 10.04 14.66
CA SER A 170 7.00 10.68 15.69
C SER A 170 6.38 9.63 16.60
N TYR A 171 6.38 9.91 17.89
CA TYR A 171 5.93 9.00 18.93
C TYR A 171 4.88 9.65 19.80
N TYR A 172 3.80 8.93 20.06
CA TYR A 172 2.65 9.43 20.78
C TYR A 172 2.15 8.41 21.79
N ARG A 173 1.42 8.91 22.77
CA ARG A 173 0.48 8.16 23.60
C ARG A 173 -0.93 8.58 23.20
N PHE A 174 -1.87 7.66 23.23
CA PHE A 174 -3.27 7.99 23.01
C PHE A 174 -4.17 7.36 24.07
N GLU A 175 -5.26 8.08 24.39
CA GLU A 175 -6.32 7.61 25.28
C GLU A 175 -7.65 8.19 24.79
N GLY A 176 -8.63 7.31 24.51
CA GLY A 176 -9.91 7.72 23.91
C GLY A 176 -9.71 8.43 22.57
N SER A 177 -10.11 9.69 22.48
CA SER A 177 -9.94 10.55 21.28
C SER A 177 -8.75 11.49 21.39
N THR A 178 -7.94 11.40 22.45
CA THR A 178 -6.82 12.30 22.71
C THR A 178 -5.52 11.66 22.25
N LEU A 179 -4.70 12.43 21.55
CA LEU A 179 -3.36 12.09 21.12
C LEU A 179 -2.36 13.02 21.80
N GLU A 180 -1.41 12.46 22.54
CA GLU A 180 -0.36 13.18 23.27
C GLU A 180 0.99 12.93 22.59
N PRO A 181 1.67 13.96 22.07
CA PRO A 181 2.99 13.83 21.49
C PRO A 181 4.05 13.61 22.57
N LEU A 182 4.95 12.64 22.38
CA LEU A 182 6.03 12.32 23.30
C LEU A 182 7.39 12.75 22.77
N LYS A 183 7.65 12.46 21.51
CA LYS A 183 8.96 12.74 20.88
C LYS A 183 8.80 12.82 19.36
N LYS A 184 9.55 13.76 18.75
CA LYS A 184 9.81 13.78 17.30
C LYS A 184 11.31 13.64 17.03
N VAL A 185 11.65 12.95 15.96
CA VAL A 185 12.99 12.88 15.38
C VAL A 185 12.98 13.67 14.09
N TRP A 186 13.93 14.58 13.99
CA TRP A 186 14.05 15.49 12.87
C TRP A 186 15.25 15.09 12.01
N LEU A 187 15.10 15.25 10.72
CA LEU A 187 16.18 15.14 9.74
C LEU A 187 16.64 16.52 9.35
N GLU A 188 17.92 16.77 9.47
CA GLU A 188 18.54 17.95 8.88
C GLU A 188 19.25 17.56 7.58
N PRO A 189 19.20 18.42 6.53
CA PRO A 189 19.93 18.14 5.31
C PRO A 189 21.44 18.09 5.59
N VAL A 190 22.09 17.02 5.14
CA VAL A 190 23.53 16.77 5.38
C VAL A 190 24.42 17.68 4.55
N THR A 191 23.96 18.11 3.39
CA THR A 191 24.66 19.04 2.50
C THR A 191 23.69 20.00 1.85
N GLY A 192 24.12 21.24 1.55
CA GLY A 192 23.30 22.24 0.85
C GLY A 192 23.03 21.94 -0.62
N PHE A 193 23.21 20.72 -1.09
CA PHE A 193 22.96 20.30 -2.46
C PHE A 193 21.62 19.56 -2.55
N LEU A 194 20.68 20.13 -3.30
CA LEU A 194 19.31 19.64 -3.53
C LEU A 194 19.19 18.56 -4.61
N ALA A 195 20.22 17.76 -4.86
CA ALA A 195 20.20 16.86 -6.02
C ALA A 195 19.24 15.67 -5.89
N ASP A 196 18.99 15.19 -4.67
CA ASP A 196 17.98 14.16 -4.36
C ASP A 196 17.65 14.27 -2.86
N GLU A 197 16.40 14.50 -2.50
CA GLU A 197 15.98 14.67 -1.11
C GLU A 197 16.42 13.49 -0.23
N PHE A 198 16.28 12.25 -0.73
CA PHE A 198 16.65 11.06 0.03
C PHE A 198 18.16 10.89 0.23
N PHE A 199 19.01 11.38 -0.67
CA PHE A 199 20.47 11.33 -0.51
C PHE A 199 20.99 12.28 0.58
N ASN A 200 20.23 13.31 0.91
CA ASN A 200 20.60 14.31 1.89
C ASN A 200 19.99 14.08 3.28
N MET A 201 19.25 13.00 3.50
CA MET A 201 18.53 12.78 4.73
C MET A 201 18.97 11.51 5.46
N ASN A 202 19.20 11.63 6.77
CA ASN A 202 19.73 10.59 7.63
C ASN A 202 18.63 9.87 8.44
N GLY A 203 17.40 9.71 7.89
CA GLY A 203 16.32 8.97 8.54
C GLY A 203 16.26 7.51 8.15
N LEU A 204 15.59 6.71 8.97
CA LEU A 204 15.48 5.27 8.75
C LEU A 204 14.75 4.95 7.43
N GLY A 205 13.63 5.62 7.15
CA GLY A 205 12.88 5.43 5.91
C GLY A 205 13.66 5.96 4.70
N ALA A 206 14.27 7.14 4.81
CA ALA A 206 15.11 7.71 3.76
C ALA A 206 16.30 6.81 3.43
N LEU A 207 16.93 6.21 4.47
CA LEU A 207 17.99 5.23 4.32
C LEU A 207 17.54 4.02 3.48
N TYR A 208 16.38 3.47 3.81
CA TYR A 208 15.84 2.32 3.10
C TYR A 208 15.52 2.64 1.63
N SER A 209 14.95 3.82 1.38
CA SER A 209 14.68 4.33 0.02
C SER A 209 15.96 4.60 -0.78
N ARG A 210 17.04 5.07 -0.12
CA ARG A 210 18.36 5.24 -0.74
C ARG A 210 18.93 3.90 -1.21
N VAL A 211 18.87 2.85 -0.39
CA VAL A 211 19.27 1.50 -0.80
C VAL A 211 18.39 0.97 -1.93
N SER A 212 17.09 1.25 -1.89
CA SER A 212 16.18 0.92 -2.99
C SER A 212 16.58 1.61 -4.30
N SER A 213 16.88 2.92 -4.26
CA SER A 213 17.39 3.66 -5.43
C SER A 213 18.69 3.07 -5.97
N TYR A 214 19.61 2.72 -5.06
CA TYR A 214 20.90 2.17 -5.45
C TYR A 214 20.78 0.79 -6.10
N ILE A 215 19.94 -0.12 -5.55
CA ILE A 215 19.77 -1.47 -6.09
C ILE A 215 18.91 -1.46 -7.36
N PHE A 216 17.82 -0.67 -7.39
CA PHE A 216 16.75 -0.80 -8.40
C PHE A 216 16.54 0.47 -9.24
N SER A 217 17.36 1.50 -9.07
CA SER A 217 17.19 2.83 -9.71
C SER A 217 15.84 3.49 -9.44
N ASP A 218 15.20 3.11 -8.30
CA ASP A 218 13.86 3.56 -7.93
C ASP A 218 13.71 3.52 -6.41
N TRP A 219 13.54 4.68 -5.79
CA TRP A 219 13.41 4.84 -4.34
C TRP A 219 12.18 4.10 -3.76
N ASN A 220 11.18 3.84 -4.60
CA ASN A 220 9.90 3.29 -4.20
C ASN A 220 9.83 1.75 -4.34
N LYS A 221 10.96 1.09 -4.65
CA LYS A 221 11.06 -0.39 -4.67
C LYS A 221 11.47 -1.00 -3.32
N CYS A 222 11.14 -0.34 -2.21
CA CYS A 222 11.42 -0.83 -0.85
C CYS A 222 10.88 -2.26 -0.60
N GLY A 223 9.72 -2.58 -1.17
CA GLY A 223 9.17 -3.94 -1.09
C GLY A 223 10.01 -5.00 -1.79
N GLU A 224 10.74 -4.63 -2.85
CA GLU A 224 11.71 -5.47 -3.54
C GLU A 224 12.98 -5.67 -2.71
N VAL A 225 13.49 -4.61 -2.07
CA VAL A 225 14.64 -4.71 -1.14
C VAL A 225 14.31 -5.68 -0.01
N MET A 226 13.14 -5.54 0.63
CA MET A 226 12.67 -6.46 1.68
C MET A 226 12.58 -7.91 1.18
N GLY A 227 12.10 -8.13 -0.05
CA GLY A 227 12.04 -9.47 -0.66
C GLY A 227 13.39 -10.02 -1.09
N LEU A 228 14.39 -9.18 -1.31
CA LEU A 228 15.75 -9.55 -1.70
C LEU A 228 16.62 -9.89 -0.47
N ALA A 229 16.39 -9.23 0.65
CA ALA A 229 17.19 -9.33 1.87
C ALA A 229 17.48 -10.77 2.34
N PRO A 230 16.52 -11.72 2.33
CA PRO A 230 16.79 -13.11 2.74
C PRO A 230 17.77 -13.89 1.88
N TYR A 231 18.14 -13.39 0.69
CA TYR A 231 19.16 -13.99 -0.16
C TYR A 231 20.57 -13.48 0.17
N GLY A 232 20.68 -12.42 0.98
CA GLY A 232 21.94 -11.84 1.40
C GLY A 232 22.62 -12.65 2.51
N ARG A 233 23.94 -12.53 2.58
CA ARG A 233 24.76 -13.12 3.63
C ARG A 233 24.91 -12.15 4.79
N ALA A 234 24.73 -12.67 6.01
CA ALA A 234 24.84 -11.86 7.21
C ALA A 234 26.23 -11.21 7.38
N ASN A 235 26.24 -9.98 7.88
CA ASN A 235 27.45 -9.28 8.32
C ASN A 235 28.55 -9.07 7.25
N GLN A 236 28.21 -9.01 5.97
CA GLN A 236 29.16 -8.66 4.91
C GLN A 236 29.48 -7.16 4.89
N PHE A 237 28.52 -6.31 5.28
CA PHE A 237 28.70 -4.88 5.51
C PHE A 237 28.62 -4.57 6.99
N LYS A 238 29.36 -3.54 7.41
CA LYS A 238 29.16 -2.91 8.72
C LYS A 238 27.73 -2.37 8.80
N SER A 239 27.26 -2.12 10.02
CA SER A 239 25.97 -1.44 10.21
C SER A 239 25.96 -0.10 9.47
N LEU A 240 24.87 0.17 8.76
CA LEU A 240 24.61 1.42 8.05
C LEU A 240 24.08 2.50 8.99
N VAL A 241 23.83 2.14 10.24
CA VAL A 241 23.33 3.03 11.28
C VAL A 241 24.19 2.91 12.52
N ALA A 242 24.53 4.04 13.12
CA ALA A 242 25.03 4.11 14.49
C ALA A 242 23.88 4.52 15.40
N PHE A 243 23.56 3.67 16.35
CA PHE A 243 22.50 3.92 17.31
C PHE A 243 23.09 4.18 18.68
N ALA A 244 23.13 5.44 19.09
CA ALA A 244 23.67 5.85 20.37
C ALA A 244 22.74 6.85 21.06
N ASN A 245 22.44 6.60 22.34
CA ASN A 245 21.61 7.48 23.18
C ASN A 245 20.23 7.84 22.57
N GLY A 246 19.62 6.92 21.84
CA GLY A 246 18.34 7.13 21.20
C GLY A 246 18.38 8.02 19.96
N SER A 247 19.57 8.36 19.47
CA SER A 247 19.79 9.04 18.18
C SER A 247 20.25 8.05 17.14
N LEU A 248 19.71 8.20 15.94
CA LEU A 248 20.13 7.47 14.74
C LEU A 248 21.15 8.36 14.01
N ASP A 249 22.34 7.84 13.81
CA ASP A 249 23.34 8.44 12.93
C ASP A 249 23.57 7.49 11.75
N VAL A 250 23.56 8.04 10.54
CA VAL A 250 23.80 7.31 9.31
C VAL A 250 25.15 7.74 8.78
N PRO A 251 26.22 6.97 9.05
CA PRO A 251 27.58 7.32 8.59
C PRO A 251 27.68 7.29 7.06
N GLU A 252 28.73 7.89 6.53
CA GLU A 252 29.02 7.82 5.10
C GLU A 252 29.19 6.38 4.62
N TRP A 253 28.60 6.06 3.47
CA TRP A 253 28.48 4.69 2.94
C TRP A 253 29.32 4.45 1.70
N THR A 254 30.45 5.07 1.57
CA THR A 254 31.28 4.97 0.36
C THR A 254 31.52 3.53 -0.09
N GLU A 255 31.79 2.62 0.85
CA GLU A 255 32.05 1.20 0.54
C GLU A 255 30.82 0.43 0.01
N ALA A 256 29.62 0.82 0.43
CA ALA A 256 28.38 0.15 0.01
C ALA A 256 27.97 0.52 -1.43
N PHE A 257 28.45 1.66 -1.94
CA PHE A 257 28.09 2.20 -3.25
C PHE A 257 29.20 2.05 -4.30
N ASP A 258 30.22 1.24 -4.05
CA ASP A 258 31.34 1.03 -4.99
C ASP A 258 30.96 0.22 -6.25
N GLN A 259 29.82 -0.41 -6.28
CA GLN A 259 29.33 -1.18 -7.42
C GLN A 259 28.38 -0.36 -8.29
N PRO A 260 28.38 -0.55 -9.62
CA PRO A 260 27.44 0.13 -10.50
C PRO A 260 26.01 -0.28 -10.21
N TYR A 261 25.05 0.60 -10.55
CA TYR A 261 23.62 0.28 -10.48
C TYR A 261 23.28 -1.02 -11.20
N LEU A 262 22.32 -1.76 -10.66
CA LEU A 262 21.74 -2.91 -11.36
C LEU A 262 21.07 -2.45 -12.66
N PRO A 263 21.42 -3.06 -13.80
CA PRO A 263 20.62 -2.83 -15.01
C PRO A 263 19.19 -3.32 -14.79
N GLU A 264 18.21 -2.59 -15.31
CA GLU A 264 16.77 -2.96 -15.27
C GLU A 264 16.42 -4.16 -16.16
N ASP A 265 17.40 -4.93 -16.64
CA ASP A 265 17.17 -5.99 -17.59
C ASP A 265 16.59 -7.27 -16.98
N GLU A 266 16.07 -8.13 -17.84
CA GLU A 266 15.48 -9.43 -17.48
C GLU A 266 16.51 -10.43 -16.91
N LYS A 267 17.80 -10.10 -16.92
CA LYS A 267 18.91 -10.96 -16.49
C LYS A 267 19.49 -10.56 -15.14
N TRP A 268 18.73 -9.79 -14.37
CA TRP A 268 19.15 -9.33 -13.06
C TRP A 268 19.73 -10.44 -12.17
N GLU A 269 19.12 -11.64 -12.17
CA GLU A 269 19.49 -12.79 -11.36
C GLU A 269 20.84 -13.42 -11.79
N SER A 270 21.33 -13.12 -12.98
CA SER A 270 22.62 -13.57 -13.50
C SER A 270 23.71 -12.48 -13.49
N SER A 271 23.42 -11.31 -12.93
CA SER A 271 24.38 -10.22 -12.84
C SER A 271 25.55 -10.59 -11.93
N PRO A 272 26.80 -10.29 -12.30
CA PRO A 272 27.98 -10.53 -11.46
C PRO A 272 27.93 -9.81 -10.11
N GLY A 273 27.25 -8.69 -10.01
CA GLY A 273 27.08 -7.90 -8.78
C GLY A 273 25.95 -8.37 -7.86
N MET A 274 25.19 -9.37 -8.25
CA MET A 274 23.96 -9.78 -7.55
C MET A 274 24.18 -10.05 -6.06
N GLN A 275 25.26 -10.73 -5.68
CA GLN A 275 25.54 -11.05 -4.29
C GLN A 275 25.81 -9.78 -3.44
N HIS A 276 26.48 -8.78 -3.98
CA HIS A 276 26.71 -7.50 -3.31
C HIS A 276 25.37 -6.81 -2.95
N TRP A 277 24.44 -6.75 -3.89
CA TRP A 277 23.14 -6.13 -3.65
C TRP A 277 22.25 -6.92 -2.70
N GLN A 278 22.32 -8.25 -2.75
CA GLN A 278 21.66 -9.12 -1.77
C GLN A 278 22.20 -8.88 -0.36
N ASP A 279 23.53 -8.80 -0.22
CA ASP A 279 24.21 -8.56 1.07
C ASP A 279 23.88 -7.14 1.61
N LEU A 280 23.79 -6.14 0.73
CA LEU A 280 23.36 -4.79 1.10
C LEU A 280 21.89 -4.74 1.49
N ALA A 281 21.00 -5.42 0.75
CA ALA A 281 19.59 -5.55 1.09
C ALA A 281 19.41 -6.23 2.47
N TRP A 282 20.20 -7.28 2.74
CA TRP A 282 20.21 -7.91 4.06
C TRP A 282 20.64 -6.93 5.14
N ARG A 283 21.68 -6.14 4.89
CA ARG A 283 22.23 -5.20 5.89
C ARG A 283 21.21 -4.10 6.24
N VAL A 284 20.60 -3.45 5.25
CA VAL A 284 19.62 -2.40 5.53
C VAL A 284 18.37 -2.95 6.21
N GLN A 285 17.95 -4.17 5.85
CA GLN A 285 16.80 -4.82 6.49
C GLN A 285 17.09 -5.13 7.97
N ASP A 286 18.24 -5.71 8.28
CA ASP A 286 18.66 -6.02 9.66
C ASP A 286 18.80 -4.75 10.51
N ASP A 287 19.40 -3.69 9.97
CA ASP A 287 19.52 -2.41 10.65
C ASP A 287 18.13 -1.80 10.92
N THR A 288 17.23 -1.83 9.93
CA THR A 288 15.87 -1.33 10.07
C THR A 288 15.10 -2.08 11.16
N GLU A 289 15.19 -3.42 11.16
CA GLU A 289 14.53 -4.25 12.16
C GLU A 289 15.03 -3.95 13.58
N ARG A 290 16.36 -3.85 13.75
CA ARG A 290 16.97 -3.54 15.05
C ARG A 290 16.49 -2.19 15.59
N VAL A 291 16.56 -1.15 14.75
CA VAL A 291 16.15 0.21 15.16
C VAL A 291 14.67 0.23 15.54
N LEU A 292 13.81 -0.36 14.74
CA LEU A 292 12.37 -0.36 15.01
C LEU A 292 12.01 -1.12 16.29
N ILE A 293 12.68 -2.25 16.57
CA ILE A 293 12.49 -3.00 17.81
C ILE A 293 12.93 -2.18 19.03
N GLU A 294 14.12 -1.56 18.99
CA GLU A 294 14.61 -0.70 20.07
C GLU A 294 13.68 0.51 20.30
N ARG A 295 13.17 1.14 19.24
CA ARG A 295 12.18 2.22 19.32
C ARG A 295 10.87 1.75 19.97
N ALA A 296 10.38 0.58 19.57
CA ALA A 296 9.16 0.00 20.13
C ALA A 296 9.34 -0.34 21.63
N ILE A 297 10.47 -0.93 22.02
CA ILE A 297 10.80 -1.20 23.44
C ILE A 297 10.87 0.10 24.23
N TRP A 298 11.62 1.10 23.73
CA TRP A 298 11.70 2.41 24.37
C TRP A 298 10.32 3.05 24.56
N LEU A 299 9.47 2.99 23.54
CA LEU A 299 8.13 3.56 23.57
C LEU A 299 7.24 2.85 24.60
N ARG A 300 7.32 1.52 24.68
CA ARG A 300 6.64 0.72 25.71
C ARG A 300 7.09 1.10 27.12
N GLU A 301 8.40 1.18 27.34
CA GLU A 301 8.97 1.53 28.65
C GLU A 301 8.62 2.95 29.07
N THR A 302 8.59 3.89 28.12
CA THR A 302 8.23 5.29 28.37
C THR A 302 6.76 5.47 28.71
N THR A 303 5.88 4.71 28.03
CA THR A 303 4.42 4.89 28.18
C THR A 303 3.76 3.92 29.15
N GLY A 304 4.38 2.77 29.41
CA GLY A 304 3.74 1.66 30.10
C GLY A 304 2.59 1.02 29.31
N ALA A 305 2.43 1.37 28.04
CA ALA A 305 1.32 0.93 27.22
C ALA A 305 1.41 -0.56 26.87
N LYS A 306 0.26 -1.23 26.83
CA LYS A 306 0.11 -2.63 26.42
C LYS A 306 -0.14 -2.77 24.92
N ASN A 307 -0.65 -1.72 24.28
CA ASN A 307 -1.05 -1.71 22.87
C ASN A 307 -0.15 -0.76 22.08
N LEU A 308 0.27 -1.21 20.90
CA LEU A 308 1.05 -0.41 19.94
C LEU A 308 0.28 -0.24 18.65
N CYS A 309 0.20 1.00 18.15
CA CYS A 309 -0.19 1.31 16.77
C CYS A 309 1.03 1.73 15.95
N ILE A 310 1.04 1.41 14.65
CA ILE A 310 2.11 1.76 13.71
C ILE A 310 1.52 2.40 12.46
N ALA A 311 2.10 3.52 12.01
CA ALA A 311 1.84 4.20 10.75
C ALA A 311 3.13 4.78 10.14
N GLY A 312 3.05 5.39 8.96
CA GLY A 312 4.18 5.82 8.14
C GLY A 312 4.65 4.72 7.20
N GLY A 313 5.27 5.07 6.09
CA GLY A 313 5.65 4.13 5.01
C GLY A 313 6.49 2.95 5.47
N VAL A 314 7.35 3.13 6.49
CA VAL A 314 8.15 2.05 7.09
C VAL A 314 7.27 0.99 7.78
N GLY A 315 6.05 1.35 8.22
CA GLY A 315 5.05 0.41 8.75
C GLY A 315 4.59 -0.67 7.76
N LEU A 316 4.89 -0.54 6.47
CA LEU A 316 4.67 -1.58 5.45
C LEU A 316 5.73 -2.71 5.48
N ASN A 317 6.79 -2.59 6.29
CA ASN A 317 7.82 -3.61 6.42
C ASN A 317 7.32 -4.78 7.30
N CYS A 318 6.68 -5.75 6.66
CA CYS A 318 6.05 -6.88 7.35
C CYS A 318 7.05 -7.78 8.10
N VAL A 319 8.33 -7.78 7.73
CA VAL A 319 9.38 -8.56 8.39
C VAL A 319 9.72 -7.91 9.73
N ALA A 320 9.98 -6.60 9.74
CA ALA A 320 10.19 -5.83 10.96
C ALA A 320 8.97 -5.89 11.88
N ASN A 321 7.76 -5.74 11.33
CA ASN A 321 6.51 -5.84 12.09
C ASN A 321 6.36 -7.19 12.79
N GLY A 322 6.66 -8.30 12.09
CA GLY A 322 6.63 -9.63 12.68
C GLY A 322 7.62 -9.79 13.84
N ARG A 323 8.78 -9.10 13.80
CA ARG A 323 9.73 -9.06 14.92
C ARG A 323 9.26 -8.17 16.05
N ILE A 324 8.72 -6.98 15.76
CA ILE A 324 8.15 -6.08 16.79
C ILE A 324 7.10 -6.81 17.62
N VAL A 325 6.19 -7.54 16.96
CA VAL A 325 5.14 -8.32 17.65
C VAL A 325 5.75 -9.34 18.62
N ARG A 326 6.82 -10.02 18.25
CA ARG A 326 7.45 -11.06 19.10
C ARG A 326 8.42 -10.53 20.14
N GLU A 327 9.11 -9.41 19.84
CA GLU A 327 10.32 -9.01 20.58
C GLU A 327 10.13 -7.70 21.39
N ALA A 328 9.20 -6.82 21.00
CA ALA A 328 9.03 -5.54 21.67
C ALA A 328 8.24 -5.60 22.99
N GLY A 329 7.50 -6.70 23.22
CA GLY A 329 6.82 -6.98 24.49
C GLY A 329 5.52 -6.19 24.70
N PHE A 330 4.87 -5.73 23.66
CA PHE A 330 3.48 -5.27 23.68
C PHE A 330 2.53 -6.47 23.68
N ASP A 331 1.38 -6.34 24.39
CA ASP A 331 0.35 -7.37 24.38
C ASP A 331 -0.35 -7.44 23.01
N ASN A 332 -0.55 -6.29 22.38
CA ASN A 332 -1.20 -6.19 21.06
C ASN A 332 -0.51 -5.15 20.17
N VAL A 333 -0.42 -5.45 18.87
CA VAL A 333 0.10 -4.54 17.84
C VAL A 333 -0.91 -4.42 16.71
N TRP A 334 -1.27 -3.19 16.36
CA TRP A 334 -2.12 -2.88 15.23
C TRP A 334 -1.38 -1.96 14.24
N ILE A 335 -1.42 -2.29 12.96
CA ILE A 335 -0.71 -1.57 11.93
C ILE A 335 -1.73 -1.06 10.91
N GLN A 336 -1.64 0.23 10.55
CA GLN A 336 -2.51 0.80 9.53
C GLN A 336 -2.31 0.05 8.20
N PRO A 337 -3.37 -0.54 7.59
CA PRO A 337 -3.24 -1.26 6.32
C PRO A 337 -2.78 -0.37 5.16
N ALA A 338 -3.14 0.90 5.17
CA ALA A 338 -2.62 1.95 4.29
C ALA A 338 -1.60 2.80 5.08
N ALA A 339 -0.50 2.17 5.55
CA ALA A 339 0.49 2.86 6.39
C ALA A 339 1.29 3.93 5.63
N GLY A 340 1.38 3.84 4.31
CA GLY A 340 1.97 4.88 3.45
C GLY A 340 1.07 6.10 3.28
N ASP A 341 1.45 6.97 2.36
CA ASP A 341 0.85 8.30 2.20
C ASP A 341 -0.61 8.28 1.70
N ASP A 342 -1.05 7.22 1.05
CA ASP A 342 -2.45 7.02 0.74
C ASP A 342 -3.34 7.03 2.01
N GLY A 343 -2.85 6.48 3.12
CA GLY A 343 -3.54 6.46 4.41
C GLY A 343 -3.68 7.82 5.09
N ILE A 344 -2.89 8.82 4.69
CA ILE A 344 -2.98 10.19 5.19
C ILE A 344 -4.38 10.77 4.99
N ALA A 345 -5.06 10.42 3.89
CA ALA A 345 -6.43 10.85 3.66
C ALA A 345 -7.39 10.41 4.78
N ILE A 346 -7.22 9.19 5.33
CA ILE A 346 -7.96 8.73 6.51
C ILE A 346 -7.62 9.61 7.72
N GLY A 347 -6.32 9.86 7.94
CA GLY A 347 -5.86 10.68 9.06
C GLY A 347 -6.37 12.11 9.03
N CYS A 348 -6.34 12.74 7.88
CA CYS A 348 -6.92 14.07 7.65
C CYS A 348 -8.42 14.09 8.01
N ALA A 349 -9.18 13.10 7.53
CA ALA A 349 -10.62 13.02 7.81
C ALA A 349 -10.89 12.84 9.31
N TYR A 350 -10.12 11.96 10.00
CA TYR A 350 -10.28 11.76 11.44
C TYR A 350 -9.76 12.91 12.29
N TYR A 351 -8.72 13.64 11.85
CA TYR A 351 -8.33 14.88 12.52
C TYR A 351 -9.50 15.87 12.51
N GLY A 352 -10.17 16.03 11.39
CA GLY A 352 -11.37 16.86 11.28
C GLY A 352 -12.49 16.42 12.22
N HIS A 353 -12.74 15.10 12.30
CA HIS A 353 -13.79 14.54 13.14
C HIS A 353 -13.48 14.64 14.65
N LEU A 354 -12.28 14.22 15.06
CA LEU A 354 -11.91 14.12 16.48
C LEU A 354 -11.43 15.46 17.04
N ALA A 355 -10.49 16.13 16.36
CA ALA A 355 -9.84 17.33 16.91
C ALA A 355 -10.64 18.61 16.62
N ILE A 356 -11.19 18.79 15.40
CA ILE A 356 -11.90 20.01 15.03
C ILE A 356 -13.36 19.94 15.45
N HIS A 357 -14.07 18.88 15.13
CA HIS A 357 -15.48 18.71 15.52
C HIS A 357 -15.64 18.20 16.96
N ASN A 358 -14.54 17.84 17.63
CA ASN A 358 -14.53 17.34 19.02
C ASN A 358 -15.52 16.18 19.23
N LYS A 359 -15.52 15.22 18.30
CA LYS A 359 -16.38 14.04 18.35
C LYS A 359 -15.58 12.84 18.92
N PRO A 360 -16.24 11.87 19.58
CA PRO A 360 -15.55 10.69 20.09
C PRO A 360 -15.18 9.72 18.96
N ARG A 361 -14.18 8.88 19.23
CA ARG A 361 -13.89 7.70 18.40
C ARG A 361 -15.04 6.70 18.52
N SER A 362 -15.56 6.26 17.39
CA SER A 362 -16.70 5.30 17.33
C SER A 362 -16.51 4.19 16.30
N PHE A 363 -15.53 4.33 15.40
CA PHE A 363 -15.29 3.40 14.30
C PHE A 363 -14.02 2.58 14.55
N VAL A 364 -14.07 1.30 14.21
CA VAL A 364 -12.92 0.38 14.18
C VAL A 364 -12.77 -0.16 12.75
N MET A 365 -11.56 -0.09 12.23
CA MET A 365 -11.25 -0.58 10.90
C MET A 365 -10.97 -2.08 10.94
N GLU A 366 -12.01 -2.88 10.77
CA GLU A 366 -11.91 -4.34 10.77
C GLU A 366 -11.46 -4.90 9.41
N HIS A 367 -11.66 -4.15 8.34
CA HIS A 367 -11.27 -4.49 6.98
C HIS A 367 -10.86 -3.24 6.19
N ALA A 368 -10.15 -3.43 5.06
CA ALA A 368 -9.69 -2.35 4.21
C ALA A 368 -10.52 -2.16 2.91
N PHE A 369 -11.69 -2.77 2.80
CA PHE A 369 -12.55 -2.70 1.61
C PHE A 369 -13.36 -1.39 1.60
N LEU A 370 -12.68 -0.28 1.31
CA LEU A 370 -13.21 1.07 1.43
C LEU A 370 -13.62 1.70 0.09
N GLY A 371 -13.33 1.05 -1.03
CA GLY A 371 -13.80 1.46 -2.34
C GLY A 371 -15.29 1.18 -2.53
N ALA A 372 -15.93 1.90 -3.47
CA ALA A 372 -17.33 1.69 -3.80
C ALA A 372 -17.54 0.32 -4.48
N PRO A 373 -18.59 -0.43 -4.09
CA PRO A 373 -18.91 -1.67 -4.78
C PRO A 373 -19.54 -1.39 -6.15
N TYR A 374 -19.33 -2.30 -7.09
CA TYR A 374 -20.00 -2.27 -8.40
C TYR A 374 -21.26 -3.12 -8.38
N SER A 375 -22.25 -2.77 -9.21
CA SER A 375 -23.46 -3.58 -9.35
C SER A 375 -23.22 -4.80 -10.27
N ASP A 376 -24.07 -5.84 -10.15
CA ASP A 376 -24.05 -6.98 -11.05
C ASP A 376 -24.23 -6.56 -12.50
N ARG A 377 -25.03 -5.51 -12.74
CA ARG A 377 -25.21 -4.92 -14.09
C ARG A 377 -23.90 -4.36 -14.65
N ASP A 378 -23.08 -3.72 -13.84
CA ASP A 378 -21.77 -3.17 -14.28
C ASP A 378 -20.82 -4.32 -14.62
N VAL A 379 -20.81 -5.37 -13.82
CA VAL A 379 -20.00 -6.58 -14.02
C VAL A 379 -20.42 -7.30 -15.30
N GLU A 380 -21.71 -7.53 -15.52
CA GLU A 380 -22.23 -8.13 -16.74
C GLU A 380 -21.94 -7.27 -17.98
N ALA A 381 -22.12 -5.94 -17.88
CA ALA A 381 -21.85 -5.03 -18.99
C ALA A 381 -20.37 -5.03 -19.37
N ALA A 382 -19.47 -5.15 -18.38
CA ALA A 382 -18.04 -5.27 -18.64
C ALA A 382 -17.69 -6.59 -19.37
N ALA A 383 -18.27 -7.72 -18.94
CA ALA A 383 -18.04 -9.02 -19.55
C ALA A 383 -18.59 -9.08 -21.00
N LYS A 384 -19.79 -8.55 -21.24
CA LYS A 384 -20.47 -8.55 -22.56
C LYS A 384 -19.73 -7.79 -23.67
N LYS A 385 -18.82 -6.88 -23.31
CA LYS A 385 -18.00 -6.13 -24.30
C LYS A 385 -16.94 -6.98 -24.99
N TRP A 386 -16.67 -8.18 -24.52
CA TRP A 386 -15.56 -9.02 -24.97
C TRP A 386 -16.04 -10.41 -25.45
N PHE A 387 -15.29 -11.01 -26.36
CA PHE A 387 -15.52 -12.40 -26.81
C PHE A 387 -14.99 -13.39 -25.77
N VAL A 388 -15.75 -13.62 -24.71
CA VAL A 388 -15.43 -14.52 -23.60
C VAL A 388 -16.52 -15.56 -23.42
N THR A 389 -16.22 -16.65 -22.72
CA THR A 389 -17.23 -17.57 -22.20
C THR A 389 -17.63 -17.12 -20.79
N VAL A 390 -18.91 -17.12 -20.50
CA VAL A 390 -19.42 -16.73 -19.19
C VAL A 390 -20.28 -17.86 -18.66
N LYS A 391 -19.96 -18.31 -17.44
CA LYS A 391 -20.81 -19.17 -16.62
C LYS A 391 -21.35 -18.31 -15.48
N THR A 392 -22.66 -18.23 -15.34
CA THR A 392 -23.31 -17.59 -14.20
C THR A 392 -23.54 -18.64 -13.12
N CYS A 393 -23.05 -18.37 -11.92
CA CYS A 393 -23.13 -19.28 -10.79
C CYS A 393 -24.17 -18.74 -9.79
N HIS A 394 -25.29 -19.43 -9.63
CA HIS A 394 -26.37 -19.04 -8.70
C HIS A 394 -26.48 -20.05 -7.54
N ALA A 395 -26.47 -19.56 -6.32
CA ALA A 395 -26.81 -20.38 -5.15
C ALA A 395 -28.25 -20.94 -5.26
N PRO A 396 -28.58 -22.14 -4.70
CA PRO A 396 -27.71 -22.95 -3.83
C PRO A 396 -26.82 -23.96 -4.55
N ASP A 397 -27.09 -24.31 -5.81
CA ASP A 397 -26.50 -25.49 -6.45
C ASP A 397 -25.25 -25.18 -7.27
N ASP A 398 -24.99 -23.93 -7.63
CA ASP A 398 -23.90 -23.51 -8.51
C ASP A 398 -23.24 -22.24 -7.95
N ASP A 399 -22.66 -22.34 -6.73
CA ASP A 399 -22.03 -21.23 -6.03
C ASP A 399 -20.69 -20.87 -6.66
N ILE A 400 -20.44 -19.56 -6.91
CA ILE A 400 -19.17 -19.04 -7.45
C ILE A 400 -17.96 -19.46 -6.60
N THR A 401 -18.13 -19.62 -5.28
CA THR A 401 -17.02 -20.02 -4.39
C THR A 401 -16.65 -21.48 -4.60
N ALA A 402 -17.62 -22.39 -4.72
CA ALA A 402 -17.39 -23.81 -5.00
C ALA A 402 -16.80 -24.02 -6.39
N GLU A 403 -17.32 -23.33 -7.41
CA GLU A 403 -16.81 -23.45 -8.78
C GLU A 403 -15.39 -22.85 -8.90
N THR A 404 -15.13 -21.72 -8.23
CA THR A 404 -13.78 -21.14 -8.19
C THR A 404 -12.80 -22.06 -7.45
N ALA A 405 -13.21 -22.66 -6.33
CA ALA A 405 -12.38 -23.62 -5.60
C ALA A 405 -12.03 -24.84 -6.48
N ARG A 406 -13.00 -25.35 -7.26
CA ARG A 406 -12.76 -26.46 -8.20
C ARG A 406 -11.69 -26.13 -9.24
N VAL A 407 -11.80 -24.97 -9.91
CA VAL A 407 -10.80 -24.60 -10.93
C VAL A 407 -9.44 -24.27 -10.30
N LEU A 408 -9.39 -23.71 -9.09
CA LEU A 408 -8.14 -23.51 -8.35
C LEU A 408 -7.49 -24.86 -8.02
N ALA A 409 -8.25 -25.85 -7.54
CA ALA A 409 -7.77 -27.19 -7.24
C ALA A 409 -7.23 -27.96 -8.48
N GLU A 410 -7.68 -27.55 -9.69
CA GLU A 410 -7.13 -27.97 -10.99
C GLU A 410 -5.89 -27.18 -11.42
N GLU A 411 -5.26 -26.45 -10.51
CA GLU A 411 -4.05 -25.64 -10.75
C GLU A 411 -4.26 -24.46 -11.75
N LYS A 412 -5.49 -23.97 -11.87
CA LYS A 412 -5.78 -22.77 -12.67
C LYS A 412 -5.52 -21.50 -11.87
N VAL A 413 -5.15 -20.44 -12.57
CA VAL A 413 -4.99 -19.09 -12.02
C VAL A 413 -6.29 -18.33 -12.20
N VAL A 414 -6.80 -17.77 -11.11
CA VAL A 414 -8.08 -17.07 -11.10
C VAL A 414 -7.90 -15.60 -10.68
N GLY A 415 -8.37 -14.68 -11.53
CA GLY A 415 -8.66 -13.31 -11.10
C GLY A 415 -9.92 -13.30 -10.25
N TRP A 416 -9.87 -12.68 -9.08
CA TRP A 416 -10.97 -12.61 -8.11
C TRP A 416 -11.34 -11.16 -7.87
N PHE A 417 -12.56 -10.78 -8.28
CA PHE A 417 -13.10 -9.42 -8.22
C PHE A 417 -14.46 -9.42 -7.51
N GLN A 418 -14.48 -8.85 -6.28
CA GLN A 418 -15.67 -8.88 -5.42
C GLN A 418 -15.81 -7.52 -4.71
N GLY A 419 -17.04 -7.13 -4.36
CA GLY A 419 -17.33 -5.98 -3.50
C GLY A 419 -16.57 -4.69 -3.82
N GLY A 420 -16.31 -3.88 -2.80
CA GLY A 420 -15.45 -2.68 -2.88
C GLY A 420 -13.96 -3.03 -2.88
N SER A 421 -13.14 -2.19 -3.51
CA SER A 421 -11.68 -2.39 -3.54
C SER A 421 -11.04 -2.13 -2.18
N GLU A 422 -9.89 -2.74 -1.98
CA GLU A 422 -9.03 -2.48 -0.83
C GLU A 422 -8.40 -1.09 -0.93
N PHE A 423 -8.37 -0.35 0.17
CA PHE A 423 -7.60 0.87 0.34
C PHE A 423 -6.22 0.51 0.93
N GLY A 424 -5.15 1.01 0.28
CA GLY A 424 -3.78 0.63 0.61
C GLY A 424 -3.12 -0.26 -0.45
N PRO A 425 -1.82 -0.62 -0.26
CA PRO A 425 -1.00 -1.25 -1.31
C PRO A 425 -1.22 -2.76 -1.47
N ARG A 426 -2.01 -3.40 -0.59
CA ARG A 426 -2.17 -4.86 -0.56
C ARG A 426 -3.52 -5.28 -1.13
N ALA A 427 -3.52 -6.35 -1.94
CA ALA A 427 -4.75 -7.05 -2.32
C ALA A 427 -5.12 -8.01 -1.19
N LEU A 428 -6.31 -7.84 -0.65
CA LEU A 428 -6.78 -8.54 0.56
C LEU A 428 -8.02 -9.43 0.28
N GLY A 429 -8.26 -9.75 -1.00
CA GLY A 429 -9.30 -10.70 -1.36
C GLY A 429 -10.53 -10.11 -2.06
N ASN A 430 -10.50 -8.83 -2.45
CA ASN A 430 -11.52 -8.24 -3.30
C ASN A 430 -10.99 -7.89 -4.71
N ARG A 431 -9.67 -7.63 -4.83
CA ARG A 431 -8.98 -7.39 -6.10
C ARG A 431 -7.71 -8.25 -6.16
N SER A 432 -7.90 -9.56 -6.18
CA SER A 432 -6.84 -10.56 -6.01
C SER A 432 -6.64 -11.44 -7.25
N ILE A 433 -5.42 -11.94 -7.44
CA ILE A 433 -5.15 -13.12 -8.26
C ILE A 433 -4.88 -14.25 -7.29
N LEU A 434 -5.65 -15.31 -7.40
CA LEU A 434 -5.60 -16.49 -6.55
C LEU A 434 -5.05 -17.70 -7.32
N ALA A 435 -4.30 -18.55 -6.62
CA ALA A 435 -3.78 -19.79 -7.16
C ALA A 435 -3.57 -20.86 -6.07
N ASP A 436 -3.38 -22.10 -6.50
CA ASP A 436 -3.09 -23.23 -5.63
C ASP A 436 -1.63 -23.19 -5.16
N PRO A 437 -1.33 -23.17 -3.84
CA PRO A 437 0.02 -23.09 -3.32
C PRO A 437 0.76 -24.42 -3.28
N ARG A 438 0.10 -25.57 -3.57
CA ARG A 438 0.62 -26.94 -3.35
C ARG A 438 1.81 -27.32 -4.23
N LYS A 439 2.07 -26.61 -5.33
CA LYS A 439 3.20 -26.86 -6.23
C LYS A 439 4.14 -25.67 -6.31
N ALA A 440 5.43 -25.89 -6.11
CA ALA A 440 6.46 -24.83 -6.23
C ALA A 440 6.44 -24.15 -7.61
N ALA A 441 6.21 -24.90 -8.68
CA ALA A 441 6.12 -24.38 -10.05
C ALA A 441 5.03 -23.32 -10.26
N MET A 442 4.02 -23.22 -9.37
CA MET A 442 3.00 -22.18 -9.46
C MET A 442 3.59 -20.77 -9.30
N LYS A 443 4.63 -20.61 -8.47
CA LYS A 443 5.37 -19.35 -8.33
C LYS A 443 5.98 -18.91 -9.67
N ASP A 444 6.66 -19.82 -10.36
CA ASP A 444 7.30 -19.53 -11.64
C ASP A 444 6.27 -19.26 -12.74
N LEU A 445 5.18 -20.04 -12.75
CA LEU A 445 4.07 -19.86 -13.67
C LEU A 445 3.45 -18.45 -13.54
N LEU A 446 3.15 -18.01 -12.31
CA LEU A 446 2.59 -16.69 -12.05
C LEU A 446 3.57 -15.57 -12.42
N ASN A 447 4.86 -15.72 -12.11
CA ASN A 447 5.87 -14.73 -12.50
C ASN A 447 6.02 -14.64 -14.01
N ALA A 448 6.05 -15.78 -14.73
CA ALA A 448 6.23 -15.80 -16.17
C ALA A 448 4.99 -15.35 -16.96
N ARG A 449 3.77 -15.72 -16.52
CA ARG A 449 2.55 -15.52 -17.33
C ARG A 449 1.72 -14.30 -16.93
N VAL A 450 1.90 -13.80 -15.69
CA VAL A 450 1.03 -12.75 -15.15
C VAL A 450 1.83 -11.55 -14.65
N LYS A 451 2.83 -11.77 -13.79
CA LYS A 451 3.53 -10.68 -13.10
C LYS A 451 4.75 -10.16 -13.85
N HIS A 452 5.40 -10.95 -14.68
CA HIS A 452 6.60 -10.57 -15.43
C HIS A 452 7.62 -9.84 -14.55
N ARG A 453 7.95 -10.43 -13.38
CA ARG A 453 8.80 -9.82 -12.36
C ARG A 453 9.87 -10.78 -11.86
N GLN A 454 10.81 -10.27 -11.06
CA GLN A 454 11.94 -11.01 -10.51
C GLN A 454 11.48 -12.23 -9.70
N ALA A 455 12.19 -13.37 -9.86
CA ALA A 455 11.83 -14.66 -9.24
C ALA A 455 12.01 -14.66 -7.72
N PHE A 456 12.88 -13.80 -7.16
CA PHE A 456 13.08 -13.69 -5.71
C PHE A 456 11.85 -13.17 -4.96
N ARG A 457 10.94 -12.43 -5.62
CA ARG A 457 9.76 -11.86 -4.97
C ARG A 457 8.79 -12.95 -4.53
N PRO A 458 8.44 -13.03 -3.22
CA PRO A 458 7.51 -14.04 -2.73
C PRO A 458 6.05 -13.71 -3.10
N PHE A 459 5.21 -14.74 -3.06
CA PHE A 459 3.76 -14.59 -3.03
C PHE A 459 3.24 -14.76 -1.60
N ALA A 460 2.09 -14.20 -1.31
CA ALA A 460 1.50 -14.21 0.01
C ALA A 460 0.45 -15.33 0.15
N PRO A 461 0.34 -16.00 1.29
CA PRO A 461 -0.78 -16.87 1.62
C PRO A 461 -1.99 -16.09 2.13
N ILE A 462 -3.19 -16.59 1.79
CA ILE A 462 -4.43 -16.33 2.52
C ILE A 462 -4.83 -17.60 3.24
N VAL A 463 -5.22 -17.50 4.50
CA VAL A 463 -5.60 -18.62 5.34
C VAL A 463 -6.84 -18.27 6.18
N LEU A 464 -7.69 -19.25 6.50
CA LEU A 464 -8.73 -19.09 7.50
C LEU A 464 -8.13 -18.72 8.86
N ALA A 465 -8.69 -17.71 9.54
CA ALA A 465 -8.10 -17.19 10.79
C ALA A 465 -7.95 -18.30 11.84
N GLU A 466 -8.97 -19.16 11.99
CA GLU A 466 -8.98 -20.30 12.93
C GLU A 466 -8.02 -21.43 12.57
N ARG A 467 -7.49 -21.44 11.34
CA ARG A 467 -6.53 -22.44 10.87
C ARG A 467 -5.09 -21.89 10.80
N ALA A 468 -4.92 -20.57 11.01
CA ALA A 468 -3.63 -19.91 10.82
C ALA A 468 -2.52 -20.50 11.72
N ALA A 469 -2.82 -20.76 13.01
CA ALA A 469 -1.88 -21.32 13.96
C ALA A 469 -1.47 -22.76 13.67
N GLU A 470 -2.23 -23.51 12.85
CA GLU A 470 -1.83 -24.85 12.40
C GLU A 470 -0.77 -24.79 11.30
N VAL A 471 -0.77 -23.72 10.50
CA VAL A 471 0.08 -23.56 9.32
C VAL A 471 1.32 -22.70 9.62
N PHE A 472 1.15 -21.65 10.44
CA PHE A 472 2.17 -20.66 10.76
C PHE A 472 2.47 -20.63 12.25
N GLU A 473 3.68 -20.21 12.61
CA GLU A 473 4.05 -19.98 14.00
C GLU A 473 3.43 -18.66 14.50
N GLY A 474 3.02 -18.66 15.78
CA GLY A 474 2.30 -17.53 16.41
C GLY A 474 0.80 -17.56 16.15
N ASP A 475 0.05 -16.96 17.08
CA ASP A 475 -1.41 -16.91 17.10
C ASP A 475 -1.97 -15.52 16.76
N GLU A 476 -1.11 -14.54 16.46
CA GLU A 476 -1.51 -13.18 16.15
C GLU A 476 -2.33 -13.13 14.86
N ASP A 477 -3.40 -12.35 14.87
CA ASP A 477 -4.20 -12.07 13.68
C ASP A 477 -3.43 -11.18 12.69
N SER A 478 -3.60 -11.43 11.40
CA SER A 478 -2.91 -10.70 10.34
C SER A 478 -3.86 -10.40 9.17
N PRO A 479 -4.94 -9.66 9.38
CA PRO A 479 -5.96 -9.46 8.35
C PRO A 479 -5.46 -8.62 7.16
N PHE A 480 -4.43 -7.80 7.36
CA PHE A 480 -3.95 -6.82 6.40
C PHE A 480 -2.64 -7.19 5.68
N MET A 481 -2.16 -8.44 5.85
CA MET A 481 -0.93 -8.91 5.18
C MET A 481 0.31 -8.08 5.59
N LEU A 482 0.40 -7.67 6.85
CA LEU A 482 1.46 -6.81 7.40
C LEU A 482 2.38 -7.52 8.39
N LEU A 483 2.25 -8.84 8.56
CA LEU A 483 3.11 -9.67 9.40
C LEU A 483 3.75 -10.78 8.57
N ALA A 484 5.08 -10.91 8.66
CA ALA A 484 5.80 -12.08 8.21
C ALA A 484 5.86 -13.12 9.35
N LYS A 485 5.36 -14.32 9.09
CA LYS A 485 5.34 -15.45 10.04
C LYS A 485 6.14 -16.62 9.49
N ARG A 486 6.76 -17.41 10.37
CA ARG A 486 7.40 -18.67 9.97
C ARG A 486 6.35 -19.70 9.59
N VAL A 487 6.59 -20.40 8.48
CA VAL A 487 5.80 -21.56 8.08
C VAL A 487 6.24 -22.76 8.91
N ARG A 488 5.31 -23.47 9.52
CA ARG A 488 5.63 -24.69 10.30
C ARG A 488 6.29 -25.74 9.41
N PRO A 489 7.29 -26.50 9.92
CA PRO A 489 8.07 -27.44 9.11
C PRO A 489 7.22 -28.42 8.28
N GLU A 490 6.16 -28.97 8.87
CA GLU A 490 5.24 -29.93 8.26
C GLU A 490 4.39 -29.34 7.12
N TRP A 491 4.30 -28.02 7.02
CA TRP A 491 3.56 -27.33 5.97
C TRP A 491 4.43 -26.84 4.81
N LYS A 492 5.76 -26.74 4.98
CA LYS A 492 6.65 -26.19 3.94
C LYS A 492 6.57 -26.95 2.61
N GLU A 493 6.45 -28.29 2.69
CA GLU A 493 6.32 -29.15 1.49
C GLU A 493 4.89 -29.19 0.95
N ARG A 494 3.89 -28.83 1.78
CA ARG A 494 2.48 -28.85 1.37
C ARG A 494 2.06 -27.58 0.63
N ILE A 495 2.75 -26.43 0.88
CA ILE A 495 2.44 -25.12 0.31
C ILE A 495 3.70 -24.39 -0.21
N PRO A 496 4.57 -25.07 -0.98
CA PRO A 496 5.90 -24.55 -1.33
C PRO A 496 5.86 -23.26 -2.18
N ALA A 497 4.77 -22.96 -2.90
CA ALA A 497 4.69 -21.79 -3.75
C ALA A 497 4.66 -20.46 -2.98
N ILE A 498 4.35 -20.49 -1.67
CA ILE A 498 4.24 -19.27 -0.82
C ILE A 498 5.31 -19.20 0.27
N VAL A 499 6.19 -20.22 0.37
CA VAL A 499 7.28 -20.21 1.34
C VAL A 499 8.46 -19.45 0.76
N HIS A 500 8.91 -18.41 1.48
CA HIS A 500 10.11 -17.68 1.10
C HIS A 500 11.38 -18.46 1.45
N VAL A 501 12.55 -18.06 0.94
CA VAL A 501 13.81 -18.81 1.11
C VAL A 501 14.24 -18.94 2.57
N ASP A 502 13.85 -18.01 3.43
CA ASP A 502 14.09 -18.03 4.88
C ASP A 502 13.05 -18.84 5.68
N GLY A 503 12.09 -19.44 4.99
CA GLY A 503 11.01 -20.22 5.60
C GLY A 503 9.86 -19.37 6.16
N THR A 504 9.81 -18.09 5.84
CA THR A 504 8.70 -17.19 6.23
C THR A 504 7.67 -17.02 5.11
N ALA A 505 6.52 -16.45 5.47
CA ALA A 505 5.50 -16.00 4.53
C ALA A 505 4.77 -14.75 5.09
N ARG A 506 4.35 -13.84 4.22
CA ARG A 506 3.56 -12.66 4.58
C ARG A 506 2.08 -13.02 4.60
N VAL A 507 1.57 -13.37 5.77
CA VAL A 507 0.27 -14.02 5.96
C VAL A 507 -0.87 -13.02 5.93
N GLN A 508 -1.98 -13.42 5.28
CA GLN A 508 -3.29 -12.82 5.48
C GLN A 508 -4.22 -13.84 6.15
N THR A 509 -4.79 -13.47 7.30
CA THR A 509 -5.88 -14.21 7.94
C THR A 509 -7.23 -13.70 7.48
N VAL A 510 -8.20 -14.59 7.27
CA VAL A 510 -9.56 -14.24 6.84
C VAL A 510 -10.57 -14.73 7.85
N ARG A 511 -11.41 -13.81 8.33
CA ARG A 511 -12.57 -14.08 9.18
C ARG A 511 -13.85 -13.99 8.35
N ARG A 512 -14.85 -14.79 8.71
CA ARG A 512 -16.14 -14.81 8.00
C ARG A 512 -16.81 -13.44 7.99
N GLU A 513 -16.81 -12.75 9.13
CA GLU A 513 -17.43 -11.44 9.33
C GLU A 513 -16.80 -10.33 8.50
N HIS A 514 -15.51 -10.47 8.13
CA HIS A 514 -14.79 -9.45 7.34
C HIS A 514 -14.91 -9.67 5.83
N ASN A 515 -14.93 -10.94 5.38
CA ASN A 515 -15.08 -11.28 3.96
C ASN A 515 -15.67 -12.69 3.78
N GLU A 516 -17.00 -12.78 3.81
CA GLU A 516 -17.71 -14.07 3.75
C GLU A 516 -17.43 -14.84 2.45
N ARG A 517 -17.39 -14.16 1.29
CA ARG A 517 -17.14 -14.86 0.01
C ARG A 517 -15.77 -15.49 -0.05
N LEU A 518 -14.73 -14.76 0.37
CA LEU A 518 -13.37 -15.29 0.42
C LEU A 518 -13.23 -16.40 1.46
N TYR A 519 -13.86 -16.23 2.61
CA TYR A 519 -13.91 -17.26 3.66
C TYR A 519 -14.54 -18.57 3.14
N ARG A 520 -15.68 -18.48 2.47
CA ARG A 520 -16.34 -19.64 1.84
C ARG A 520 -15.48 -20.27 0.75
N LEU A 521 -14.83 -19.48 -0.09
CA LEU A 521 -13.89 -19.97 -1.10
C LEU A 521 -12.77 -20.81 -0.47
N LEU A 522 -12.17 -20.33 0.62
CA LEU A 522 -11.13 -21.07 1.35
C LEU A 522 -11.67 -22.40 1.92
N LEU A 523 -12.87 -22.40 2.50
CA LEU A 523 -13.51 -23.64 2.97
C LEU A 523 -13.75 -24.64 1.85
N GLU A 524 -14.28 -24.19 0.69
CA GLU A 524 -14.52 -25.08 -0.46
C GLU A 524 -13.19 -25.63 -1.03
N PHE A 525 -12.14 -24.80 -1.07
CA PHE A 525 -10.82 -25.24 -1.50
C PHE A 525 -10.22 -26.26 -0.52
N GLU A 526 -10.34 -26.03 0.79
CA GLU A 526 -9.89 -26.98 1.82
C GLU A 526 -10.61 -28.33 1.71
N LYS A 527 -11.93 -28.34 1.49
CA LYS A 527 -12.70 -29.60 1.29
C LYS A 527 -12.15 -30.42 0.12
N LEU A 528 -11.73 -29.77 -0.96
CA LEU A 528 -11.23 -30.44 -2.16
C LEU A 528 -9.76 -30.90 -2.03
N THR A 529 -8.96 -30.17 -1.26
CA THR A 529 -7.49 -30.33 -1.29
C THR A 529 -6.87 -30.75 0.03
N GLY A 530 -7.59 -30.59 1.14
CA GLY A 530 -7.06 -30.74 2.50
C GLY A 530 -6.09 -29.63 2.90
N VAL A 531 -6.05 -28.50 2.17
CA VAL A 531 -5.15 -27.36 2.42
C VAL A 531 -5.98 -26.09 2.63
N PRO A 532 -5.96 -25.46 3.84
CA PRO A 532 -6.77 -24.29 4.17
C PRO A 532 -6.12 -22.98 3.69
N VAL A 533 -5.27 -23.03 2.67
CA VAL A 533 -4.44 -21.90 2.22
C VAL A 533 -4.54 -21.74 0.71
N LEU A 534 -4.70 -20.49 0.26
CA LEU A 534 -4.55 -20.08 -1.13
C LEU A 534 -3.35 -19.14 -1.28
N LEU A 535 -2.71 -19.16 -2.44
CA LEU A 535 -1.77 -18.13 -2.86
C LEU A 535 -2.54 -16.89 -3.30
N ASN A 536 -2.15 -15.72 -2.78
CA ASN A 536 -2.72 -14.41 -3.12
C ASN A 536 -1.64 -13.46 -3.67
N THR A 537 -2.01 -12.74 -4.71
CA THR A 537 -1.26 -11.59 -5.19
C THR A 537 -2.20 -10.53 -5.77
N SER A 538 -1.73 -9.28 -5.86
CA SER A 538 -2.51 -8.16 -6.37
C SER A 538 -3.05 -8.41 -7.79
N PHE A 539 -4.30 -8.00 -8.05
CA PHE A 539 -4.88 -8.12 -9.38
C PHE A 539 -4.45 -6.93 -10.25
N ASN A 540 -3.32 -7.08 -10.89
CA ASN A 540 -2.71 -6.11 -11.82
C ASN A 540 -1.65 -6.80 -12.69
N ILE A 541 -1.23 -6.15 -13.75
CA ILE A 541 0.00 -6.46 -14.48
C ILE A 541 1.19 -5.66 -13.93
N ARG A 542 2.42 -5.96 -14.41
CA ARG A 542 3.63 -5.22 -14.03
C ARG A 542 3.48 -3.73 -14.35
N GLY A 543 3.84 -2.88 -13.40
CA GLY A 543 3.82 -1.42 -13.56
C GLY A 543 2.47 -0.75 -13.34
N GLU A 544 1.36 -1.49 -13.31
CA GLU A 544 0.04 -0.94 -13.02
C GLU A 544 -0.35 -1.06 -11.55
N PRO A 545 -1.21 -0.16 -11.02
CA PRO A 545 -1.85 -0.36 -9.73
C PRO A 545 -2.88 -1.49 -9.78
N ILE A 546 -3.36 -1.91 -8.62
CA ILE A 546 -4.45 -2.89 -8.49
C ILE A 546 -5.68 -2.40 -9.28
N VAL A 547 -6.37 -3.31 -9.96
CA VAL A 547 -7.59 -2.98 -10.73
C VAL A 547 -8.66 -2.38 -9.83
N GLU A 548 -9.40 -1.38 -10.34
CA GLU A 548 -10.51 -0.79 -9.63
C GLU A 548 -11.85 -1.24 -10.22
N THR A 549 -12.03 -1.06 -11.53
CA THR A 549 -13.30 -1.28 -12.21
C THR A 549 -13.42 -2.71 -12.78
N PRO A 550 -14.65 -3.22 -13.03
CA PRO A 550 -14.83 -4.46 -13.79
C PRO A 550 -14.17 -4.43 -15.17
N ALA A 551 -14.08 -3.24 -15.79
CA ALA A 551 -13.41 -3.07 -17.08
C ALA A 551 -11.88 -3.24 -16.96
N ASP A 552 -11.26 -2.75 -15.89
CA ASP A 552 -9.83 -2.96 -15.61
C ASP A 552 -9.55 -4.43 -15.34
N ALA A 553 -10.42 -5.10 -14.57
CA ALA A 553 -10.32 -6.53 -14.32
C ALA A 553 -10.37 -7.35 -15.62
N MET A 554 -11.31 -7.02 -16.52
CA MET A 554 -11.39 -7.65 -17.85
C MET A 554 -10.15 -7.40 -18.70
N LYS A 555 -9.61 -6.18 -18.73
CA LYS A 555 -8.36 -5.86 -19.45
C LYS A 555 -7.18 -6.68 -18.90
N CYS A 556 -6.98 -6.67 -17.59
CA CYS A 556 -5.91 -7.43 -16.95
C CYS A 556 -6.05 -8.94 -17.22
N PHE A 557 -7.27 -9.50 -17.08
CA PHE A 557 -7.56 -10.90 -17.38
C PHE A 557 -7.20 -11.27 -18.83
N LEU A 558 -7.66 -10.47 -19.79
CA LEU A 558 -7.48 -10.78 -21.21
C LEU A 558 -6.04 -10.58 -21.68
N SER A 559 -5.28 -9.67 -21.06
CA SER A 559 -3.88 -9.38 -21.42
C SER A 559 -2.83 -10.26 -20.73
N THR A 560 -3.24 -11.16 -19.84
CA THR A 560 -2.33 -12.00 -19.04
C THR A 560 -2.61 -13.49 -19.19
N GLY A 561 -1.79 -14.33 -18.57
CA GLY A 561 -1.98 -15.78 -18.49
C GLY A 561 -2.97 -16.26 -17.41
N ILE A 562 -3.82 -15.38 -16.85
CA ILE A 562 -4.91 -15.77 -15.94
C ILE A 562 -5.90 -16.66 -16.72
N ASP A 563 -6.29 -17.81 -16.13
CA ASP A 563 -7.14 -18.81 -16.80
C ASP A 563 -8.62 -18.45 -16.72
N TYR A 564 -9.09 -17.98 -15.56
CA TYR A 564 -10.47 -17.60 -15.29
C TYR A 564 -10.51 -16.27 -14.53
N LEU A 565 -11.66 -15.58 -14.64
CA LEU A 565 -11.97 -14.39 -13.86
C LEU A 565 -13.32 -14.60 -13.17
N ALA A 566 -13.31 -14.63 -11.85
CA ALA A 566 -14.51 -14.66 -11.03
C ALA A 566 -14.88 -13.22 -10.62
N MET A 567 -15.98 -12.69 -11.19
CA MET A 567 -16.52 -11.37 -10.88
C MET A 567 -17.94 -11.52 -10.35
N HIS A 568 -18.18 -11.17 -9.09
CA HIS A 568 -19.44 -11.47 -8.40
C HIS A 568 -19.83 -12.95 -8.62
N ASP A 569 -20.97 -13.22 -9.24
CA ASP A 569 -21.45 -14.58 -9.53
C ASP A 569 -21.14 -15.05 -10.96
N LEU A 570 -20.27 -14.34 -11.68
CA LEU A 570 -19.85 -14.70 -13.03
C LEU A 570 -18.46 -15.35 -13.01
N LEU A 571 -18.34 -16.57 -13.52
CA LEU A 571 -17.07 -17.19 -13.86
C LEU A 571 -16.80 -17.01 -15.37
N VAL A 572 -15.81 -16.17 -15.68
CA VAL A 572 -15.47 -15.78 -17.06
C VAL A 572 -14.24 -16.55 -17.52
N GLY A 573 -14.35 -17.23 -18.66
CA GLY A 573 -13.26 -17.94 -19.32
C GLY A 573 -12.89 -17.33 -20.68
N LYS A 574 -11.65 -17.52 -21.12
CA LYS A 574 -11.19 -17.09 -22.43
C LYS A 574 -11.77 -17.98 -23.53
N SER A 575 -12.42 -17.38 -24.53
CA SER A 575 -12.96 -18.11 -25.67
C SER A 575 -11.84 -18.74 -26.53
N ARG A 576 -12.23 -19.70 -27.40
CA ARG A 576 -11.30 -20.26 -28.42
C ARG A 576 -10.68 -19.18 -29.30
N TYR A 577 -11.46 -18.19 -29.68
CA TYR A 577 -10.99 -17.08 -30.53
C TYR A 577 -9.94 -16.25 -29.80
N HIS A 578 -10.13 -15.92 -28.52
CA HIS A 578 -9.14 -15.19 -27.74
C HIS A 578 -7.82 -15.97 -27.65
N ARG A 579 -7.87 -17.30 -27.40
CA ARG A 579 -6.67 -18.14 -27.32
C ARG A 579 -5.89 -18.22 -28.62
N LEU A 580 -6.58 -18.17 -29.77
CA LEU A 580 -5.95 -18.17 -31.11
C LEU A 580 -5.31 -16.84 -31.46
N PHE A 581 -5.94 -15.72 -31.14
CA PHE A 581 -5.51 -14.38 -31.53
C PHE A 581 -4.64 -13.67 -30.50
N TYR A 582 -4.63 -14.12 -29.24
CA TYR A 582 -3.83 -13.51 -28.19
C TYR A 582 -2.32 -13.42 -28.53
N PRO A 583 -1.66 -14.44 -29.08
CA PRO A 583 -0.25 -14.33 -29.48
C PRO A 583 -0.01 -13.20 -30.51
N VAL A 584 -0.94 -13.00 -31.43
CA VAL A 584 -0.86 -11.94 -32.45
C VAL A 584 -1.09 -10.55 -31.84
N MET A 585 -2.04 -10.45 -30.93
CA MET A 585 -2.32 -9.17 -30.22
C MET A 585 -1.16 -8.78 -29.30
N LYS A 586 -0.57 -9.76 -28.59
CA LYS A 586 0.61 -9.54 -27.76
C LYS A 586 1.79 -9.08 -28.61
N TRP A 587 2.04 -9.73 -29.76
CA TRP A 587 3.08 -9.31 -30.69
C TRP A 587 2.85 -7.88 -31.21
N GLY A 588 1.63 -7.51 -31.54
CA GLY A 588 1.26 -6.15 -31.96
C GLY A 588 1.47 -5.11 -30.87
N SER A 589 1.17 -5.43 -29.60
CA SER A 589 1.42 -4.54 -28.45
C SER A 589 2.92 -4.41 -28.14
N ASP A 590 3.67 -5.48 -28.24
CA ASP A 590 5.12 -5.49 -28.02
C ASP A 590 5.84 -4.70 -29.11
N VAL A 591 5.43 -4.84 -30.37
CA VAL A 591 5.92 -4.04 -31.50
C VAL A 591 5.57 -2.56 -31.35
N ALA A 592 4.34 -2.23 -30.92
CA ALA A 592 3.94 -0.85 -30.66
C ALA A 592 4.75 -0.23 -29.51
N THR A 593 5.07 -1.01 -28.48
CA THR A 593 5.92 -0.57 -27.36
C THR A 593 7.38 -0.38 -27.82
N MET A 594 7.93 -1.30 -28.63
CA MET A 594 9.27 -1.16 -29.19
C MET A 594 9.38 0.06 -30.14
N ILE A 595 8.35 0.34 -30.93
CA ILE A 595 8.32 1.54 -31.79
C ILE A 595 8.28 2.81 -30.94
N LYS A 596 7.51 2.84 -29.84
CA LYS A 596 7.49 3.97 -28.90
C LYS A 596 8.86 4.23 -28.23
N VAL A 597 9.55 3.18 -27.84
CA VAL A 597 10.89 3.28 -27.23
C VAL A 597 11.96 3.62 -28.26
N GLY A 598 11.87 3.06 -29.48
CA GLY A 598 12.87 3.26 -30.52
C GLY A 598 12.81 4.60 -31.25
N THR A 599 11.66 5.28 -31.26
CA THR A 599 11.46 6.53 -32.01
C THR A 599 11.50 7.78 -31.13
N GLY A 600 11.47 7.64 -29.81
CA GLY A 600 11.41 8.78 -28.86
C GLY A 600 10.19 9.70 -29.08
N THR A 601 9.26 9.28 -29.91
CA THR A 601 8.05 10.05 -30.26
C THR A 601 6.84 9.49 -29.55
N ASP A 602 6.35 10.28 -28.62
CA ASP A 602 5.02 10.06 -28.01
C ASP A 602 3.94 10.34 -29.07
N LEU A 603 3.45 9.29 -29.71
CA LEU A 603 2.36 9.36 -30.69
C LEU A 603 0.99 9.74 -30.05
N SER A 604 0.93 10.09 -28.79
CA SER A 604 -0.25 10.66 -28.13
C SER A 604 -0.43 12.18 -28.40
N ARG A 605 0.50 12.82 -29.15
CA ARG A 605 0.32 14.17 -29.68
C ARG A 605 -0.36 14.10 -31.06
N GLY A 606 -1.62 13.70 -31.07
CA GLY A 606 -2.52 14.02 -32.17
C GLY A 606 -2.83 15.51 -32.09
N GLU A 607 -2.34 16.27 -33.06
CA GLU A 607 -2.81 17.63 -33.34
C GLU A 607 -4.29 17.57 -33.72
N ALA A 608 -5.12 18.25 -32.97
CA ALA A 608 -6.29 19.05 -33.37
C ALA A 608 -6.86 19.78 -32.14
#